data_ac874f2d57526dbcd8cc4ecbad0591b3
#
_entry.id   ac874f2d57526dbcd8cc4ecbad0591b3
#
_cell.length_a   1.000
_cell.length_b   1.000
_cell.length_c   1.000
_cell.angle_alpha   90.00
_cell.angle_beta   90.00
_cell.angle_gamma   90.00
#
_symmetry.space_group_name_H-M   'P 1'
#
loop_
_entity.id
_entity.type
_entity.pdbx_description
1 polymer ?
#
loop_
_entity_poly.entity_id
_entity_poly.type
_entity_poly.pdbx_seq_one_letter_code
_entity_poly.pdbx_strand_id
1 'polypeptide(L)'
;MTANHVLGIKAVLPDGEVVQLGGDSLEGVGPDLTGFFVGSEGLFGVALEITLRLLPRPELYRTVLAAYHSLAAAGDAVAQVVASGLLPGAMEIMDNLAIQAAEAAVHAGYPRDAAALLIVELEGERIQVEAEFAHLLQVIEASGPYDVRVAKDDADRARIWKGRKSAFSAVGRLSPDYIVQDGVVPRSRLGEALATIERSARSMVCASPTSFMPATATCTR
;
A
#
# COMPACT_ATOMS: atom_id res chain seq x y z
N MET A 1 11.36 3.32 -5.74
CA MET A 1 11.88 2.86 -4.45
C MET A 1 12.51 4.05 -3.74
N THR A 2 12.43 4.11 -2.41
CA THR A 2 12.88 5.23 -1.57
C THR A 2 14.32 5.65 -1.88
N ALA A 3 15.24 4.67 -2.01
CA ALA A 3 16.64 4.95 -2.32
C ALA A 3 16.85 5.84 -3.56
N ASN A 4 15.98 5.75 -4.57
CA ASN A 4 16.09 6.56 -5.80
C ASN A 4 15.72 8.02 -5.59
N HIS A 5 15.16 8.38 -4.45
CA HIS A 5 14.73 9.75 -4.12
C HIS A 5 15.61 10.39 -3.04
N VAL A 6 16.43 9.61 -2.36
CA VAL A 6 17.34 10.12 -1.33
C VAL A 6 18.65 10.56 -1.99
N LEU A 7 18.96 11.84 -1.89
CA LEU A 7 20.21 12.42 -2.42
C LEU A 7 21.30 12.47 -1.37
N GLY A 8 20.93 12.74 -0.11
CA GLY A 8 21.89 12.84 0.98
C GLY A 8 21.24 12.58 2.34
N ILE A 9 22.05 12.15 3.28
CA ILE A 9 21.65 11.87 4.66
C ILE A 9 22.70 12.42 5.60
N LYS A 10 22.28 13.22 6.58
CA LYS A 10 23.09 13.53 7.76
C LYS A 10 22.70 12.56 8.86
N ALA A 11 23.64 11.76 9.31
CA ALA A 11 23.38 10.67 10.25
C ALA A 11 24.32 10.74 11.46
N VAL A 12 23.84 10.20 12.60
CA VAL A 12 24.68 9.88 13.78
C VAL A 12 24.97 8.40 13.74
N LEU A 13 26.26 8.06 13.79
CA LEU A 13 26.77 6.69 13.90
C LEU A 13 26.67 6.16 15.34
N PRO A 14 26.84 4.84 15.58
CA PRO A 14 26.77 4.26 16.92
C PRO A 14 27.79 4.80 17.93
N ASP A 15 28.90 5.33 17.45
CA ASP A 15 29.98 5.99 18.28
C ASP A 15 29.67 7.46 18.60
N GLY A 16 28.56 8.01 18.07
CA GLY A 16 28.13 9.40 18.24
C GLY A 16 28.73 10.37 17.22
N GLU A 17 29.53 9.89 16.26
CA GLU A 17 30.03 10.74 15.17
C GLU A 17 28.86 11.15 14.24
N VAL A 18 28.84 12.43 13.84
CA VAL A 18 27.90 12.96 12.85
C VAL A 18 28.53 12.97 11.48
N VAL A 19 27.99 12.21 10.57
CA VAL A 19 28.49 12.07 9.19
C VAL A 19 27.51 12.58 8.17
N GLN A 20 28.05 13.05 7.01
CA GLN A 20 27.27 13.39 5.82
C GLN A 20 27.48 12.31 4.77
N LEU A 21 26.40 11.64 4.35
CA LEU A 21 26.37 10.65 3.29
C LEU A 21 25.68 11.28 2.07
N GLY A 22 26.29 11.20 0.90
CA GLY A 22 25.76 11.86 -0.30
C GLY A 22 25.75 13.39 -0.19
N GLY A 23 24.86 14.04 -0.90
CA GLY A 23 24.79 15.51 -0.97
C GLY A 23 23.44 15.99 -1.54
N ASP A 24 23.48 17.00 -2.39
CA ASP A 24 22.35 17.59 -3.09
C ASP A 24 22.30 17.22 -4.59
N SER A 25 23.19 16.34 -5.02
CA SER A 25 23.30 15.82 -6.37
C SER A 25 23.15 14.30 -6.45
N LEU A 26 22.68 13.80 -7.59
CA LEU A 26 22.66 12.36 -7.88
C LEU A 26 24.04 11.79 -8.16
N GLU A 27 24.99 12.65 -8.54
CA GLU A 27 26.37 12.25 -8.84
C GLU A 27 27.20 12.33 -7.55
N GLY A 28 27.45 11.19 -6.95
CA GLY A 28 28.37 11.04 -5.81
C GLY A 28 29.74 10.57 -6.26
N VAL A 29 30.79 11.05 -5.58
CA VAL A 29 32.16 10.52 -5.75
C VAL A 29 32.37 9.40 -4.73
N GLY A 30 32.71 8.21 -5.20
CA GLY A 30 32.98 7.06 -4.33
C GLY A 30 31.82 6.08 -4.19
N PRO A 31 31.82 5.23 -3.14
CA PRO A 31 30.76 4.26 -2.88
C PRO A 31 29.42 4.93 -2.57
N ASP A 32 28.32 4.33 -3.02
CA ASP A 32 26.97 4.78 -2.65
C ASP A 32 26.60 4.41 -1.22
N LEU A 33 27.11 5.19 -0.26
CA LEU A 33 26.81 5.02 1.17
C LEU A 33 25.38 5.45 1.51
N THR A 34 24.78 6.33 0.72
CA THR A 34 23.36 6.73 0.88
C THR A 34 22.44 5.55 0.60
N GLY A 35 22.64 4.87 -0.55
CA GLY A 35 21.90 3.66 -0.87
C GLY A 35 22.12 2.51 0.12
N PHE A 36 23.31 2.41 0.69
CA PHE A 36 23.60 1.42 1.74
C PHE A 36 22.88 1.75 3.06
N PHE A 37 22.76 3.03 3.42
CA PHE A 37 22.09 3.46 4.66
C PHE A 37 20.56 3.33 4.57
N VAL A 38 19.97 3.62 3.38
CA VAL A 38 18.52 3.51 3.15
C VAL A 38 18.06 2.05 3.25
N GLY A 39 17.12 1.77 4.14
CA GLY A 39 16.63 0.42 4.42
C GLY A 39 17.40 -0.33 5.50
N SER A 40 18.35 0.33 6.18
CA SER A 40 19.11 -0.28 7.27
C SER A 40 18.32 -0.45 8.59
N GLU A 41 17.11 0.10 8.68
CA GLU A 41 16.23 0.00 9.86
C GLU A 41 16.91 0.41 11.18
N GLY A 42 17.84 1.39 11.10
CA GLY A 42 18.57 1.89 12.25
C GLY A 42 19.83 1.10 12.63
N LEU A 43 20.20 0.05 11.87
CA LEU A 43 21.39 -0.76 12.17
C LEU A 43 22.71 0.01 12.01
N PHE A 44 22.74 1.03 11.15
CA PHE A 44 23.96 1.80 10.88
C PHE A 44 24.01 3.17 11.55
N GLY A 45 22.90 3.61 12.13
CA GLY A 45 22.82 4.91 12.78
C GLY A 45 21.41 5.52 12.70
N VAL A 46 21.30 6.78 13.11
CA VAL A 46 20.05 7.55 13.14
C VAL A 46 20.13 8.69 12.14
N ALA A 47 19.21 8.74 11.18
CA ALA A 47 19.11 9.85 10.25
C ALA A 47 18.59 11.11 10.95
N LEU A 48 19.34 12.22 10.87
CA LEU A 48 18.96 13.53 11.43
C LEU A 48 18.31 14.42 10.39
N GLU A 49 18.87 14.45 9.18
CA GLU A 49 18.40 15.23 8.05
C GLU A 49 18.45 14.38 6.78
N ILE A 50 17.46 14.49 5.92
CA ILE A 50 17.39 13.75 4.67
C ILE A 50 17.14 14.74 3.53
N THR A 51 18.04 14.77 2.55
CA THR A 51 17.88 15.52 1.31
C THR A 51 17.19 14.66 0.27
N LEU A 52 16.03 15.11 -0.22
CA LEU A 52 15.20 14.36 -1.15
C LEU A 52 15.11 15.04 -2.52
N ARG A 53 15.13 14.22 -3.57
CA ARG A 53 14.70 14.64 -4.90
C ARG A 53 13.20 14.86 -4.91
N LEU A 54 12.77 16.05 -5.28
CA LEU A 54 11.35 16.38 -5.44
C LEU A 54 10.84 15.92 -6.81
N LEU A 55 9.60 15.47 -6.81
CA LEU A 55 8.83 15.17 -8.01
C LEU A 55 7.77 16.26 -8.23
N PRO A 56 7.37 16.54 -9.48
CA PRO A 56 6.21 17.38 -9.76
C PRO A 56 4.97 16.82 -9.08
N ARG A 57 4.13 17.71 -8.54
CA ARG A 57 2.84 17.28 -7.99
C ARG A 57 1.93 16.84 -9.14
N PRO A 58 1.28 15.67 -9.05
CA PRO A 58 0.31 15.24 -10.04
C PRO A 58 -0.82 16.26 -10.22
N GLU A 59 -1.25 16.46 -11.47
CA GLU A 59 -2.35 17.37 -11.79
C GLU A 59 -3.71 16.79 -11.45
N LEU A 60 -3.83 15.47 -11.56
CA LEU A 60 -5.07 14.73 -11.36
C LEU A 60 -4.83 13.43 -10.59
N TYR A 61 -5.78 13.12 -9.72
CA TYR A 61 -5.93 11.82 -9.07
C TYR A 61 -7.27 11.22 -9.44
N ARG A 62 -7.29 9.94 -9.77
CA ARG A 62 -8.53 9.17 -10.00
C ARG A 62 -8.47 7.89 -9.19
N THR A 63 -9.41 7.74 -8.27
CA THR A 63 -9.46 6.62 -7.34
C THR A 63 -10.71 5.78 -7.59
N VAL A 64 -10.53 4.47 -7.71
CA VAL A 64 -11.61 3.48 -7.76
C VAL A 64 -11.49 2.53 -6.58
N LEU A 65 -12.64 2.17 -6.01
CA LEU A 65 -12.80 1.17 -4.98
C LEU A 65 -13.68 0.06 -5.55
N ALA A 66 -13.19 -1.18 -5.53
CA ALA A 66 -13.91 -2.36 -6.02
C ALA A 66 -14.07 -3.37 -4.88
N ALA A 67 -15.28 -3.92 -4.74
CA ALA A 67 -15.62 -4.88 -3.69
C ALA A 67 -15.79 -6.29 -4.27
N TYR A 68 -15.22 -7.28 -3.58
CA TYR A 68 -15.18 -8.67 -4.03
C TYR A 68 -15.74 -9.63 -2.98
N HIS A 69 -16.30 -10.75 -3.47
CA HIS A 69 -16.79 -11.84 -2.62
C HIS A 69 -15.68 -12.76 -2.08
N SER A 70 -14.44 -12.59 -2.54
CA SER A 70 -13.29 -13.34 -2.02
C SER A 70 -12.00 -12.52 -2.07
N LEU A 71 -11.10 -12.80 -1.14
CA LEU A 71 -9.77 -12.19 -1.07
C LEU A 71 -8.91 -12.61 -2.28
N ALA A 72 -9.06 -13.86 -2.74
CA ALA A 72 -8.37 -14.35 -3.92
C ALA A 72 -8.75 -13.58 -5.19
N ALA A 73 -10.06 -13.32 -5.40
CA ALA A 73 -10.54 -12.55 -6.55
C ALA A 73 -9.97 -11.11 -6.58
N ALA A 74 -9.88 -10.47 -5.43
CA ALA A 74 -9.23 -9.16 -5.32
C ALA A 74 -7.73 -9.23 -5.66
N GLY A 75 -7.04 -10.29 -5.22
CA GLY A 75 -5.63 -10.54 -5.58
C GLY A 75 -5.42 -10.78 -7.08
N ASP A 76 -6.32 -11.54 -7.70
CA ASP A 76 -6.29 -11.78 -9.15
C ASP A 76 -6.57 -10.50 -9.94
N ALA A 77 -7.45 -9.63 -9.44
CA ALA A 77 -7.72 -8.31 -10.03
C ALA A 77 -6.46 -7.43 -10.03
N VAL A 78 -5.65 -7.44 -8.97
CA VAL A 78 -4.35 -6.76 -8.95
C VAL A 78 -3.44 -7.28 -10.06
N ALA A 79 -3.35 -8.59 -10.22
CA ALA A 79 -2.54 -9.19 -11.28
C ALA A 79 -3.02 -8.77 -12.69
N GLN A 80 -4.34 -8.69 -12.91
CA GLN A 80 -4.94 -8.24 -14.16
C GLN A 80 -4.64 -6.76 -14.43
N VAL A 81 -4.78 -5.88 -13.43
CA VAL A 81 -4.44 -4.46 -13.58
C VAL A 81 -2.97 -4.28 -13.97
N VAL A 82 -2.06 -5.00 -13.32
CA VAL A 82 -0.63 -4.92 -13.67
C VAL A 82 -0.36 -5.51 -15.07
N ALA A 83 -1.00 -6.64 -15.42
CA ALA A 83 -0.84 -7.28 -16.72
C ALA A 83 -1.39 -6.42 -17.88
N SER A 84 -2.34 -5.52 -17.62
CA SER A 84 -2.87 -4.60 -18.61
C SER A 84 -1.90 -3.48 -19.02
N GLY A 85 -0.74 -3.39 -18.37
CA GLY A 85 0.26 -2.34 -18.63
C GLY A 85 0.05 -1.06 -17.85
N LEU A 86 -1.01 -0.96 -17.05
CA LEU A 86 -1.24 0.19 -16.16
C LEU A 86 -0.22 0.23 -15.03
N LEU A 87 0.18 1.44 -14.65
CA LEU A 87 1.09 1.70 -13.53
C LEU A 87 0.41 2.63 -12.52
N PRO A 88 -0.50 2.10 -11.67
CA PRO A 88 -1.14 2.90 -10.64
C PRO A 88 -0.13 3.53 -9.68
N GLY A 89 -0.42 4.75 -9.22
CA GLY A 89 0.32 5.40 -8.15
C GLY A 89 0.17 4.65 -6.82
N ALA A 90 -1.02 4.05 -6.60
CA ALA A 90 -1.26 3.18 -5.46
C ALA A 90 -2.27 2.07 -5.79
N MET A 91 -2.05 0.88 -5.23
CA MET A 91 -2.98 -0.24 -5.21
C MET A 91 -2.96 -0.90 -3.83
N GLU A 92 -4.13 -1.05 -3.21
CA GLU A 92 -4.25 -1.57 -1.86
C GLU A 92 -5.40 -2.58 -1.76
N ILE A 93 -5.17 -3.69 -1.08
CA ILE A 93 -6.20 -4.67 -0.74
C ILE A 93 -6.47 -4.61 0.76
N MET A 94 -7.74 -4.71 1.13
CA MET A 94 -8.18 -4.89 2.52
C MET A 94 -9.09 -6.12 2.59
N ASP A 95 -8.86 -6.99 3.56
CA ASP A 95 -9.78 -8.09 3.87
C ASP A 95 -10.98 -7.60 4.72
N ASN A 96 -11.94 -8.48 4.96
CA ASN A 96 -13.15 -8.12 5.71
C ASN A 96 -12.85 -7.63 7.13
N LEU A 97 -11.85 -8.18 7.84
CA LEU A 97 -11.51 -7.73 9.19
C LEU A 97 -10.95 -6.30 9.19
N ALA A 98 -10.08 -5.99 8.23
CA ALA A 98 -9.56 -4.62 8.05
C ALA A 98 -10.67 -3.64 7.69
N ILE A 99 -11.63 -4.05 6.83
CA ILE A 99 -12.81 -3.27 6.46
C ILE A 99 -13.65 -2.95 7.70
N GLN A 100 -13.98 -3.95 8.50
CA GLN A 100 -14.78 -3.80 9.72
C GLN A 100 -14.08 -2.87 10.73
N ALA A 101 -12.77 -3.05 10.93
CA ALA A 101 -11.99 -2.22 11.84
C ALA A 101 -11.94 -0.75 11.37
N ALA A 102 -11.68 -0.53 10.08
CA ALA A 102 -11.65 0.82 9.49
C ALA A 102 -13.02 1.51 9.57
N GLU A 103 -14.12 0.80 9.26
CA GLU A 103 -15.47 1.34 9.34
C GLU A 103 -15.86 1.67 10.78
N ALA A 104 -15.47 0.85 11.76
CA ALA A 104 -15.70 1.15 13.17
C ALA A 104 -14.89 2.36 13.67
N ALA A 105 -13.75 2.64 13.05
CA ALA A 105 -12.86 3.72 13.46
C ALA A 105 -13.20 5.07 12.81
N VAL A 106 -13.46 5.09 11.50
CA VAL A 106 -13.50 6.36 10.73
C VAL A 106 -14.69 6.53 9.79
N HIS A 107 -15.57 5.52 9.68
CA HIS A 107 -16.76 5.56 8.82
C HIS A 107 -16.44 5.99 7.37
N ALA A 108 -15.52 5.27 6.74
CA ALA A 108 -15.06 5.56 5.37
C ALA A 108 -16.14 5.30 4.30
N GLY A 109 -17.21 4.59 4.66
CA GLY A 109 -18.30 4.19 3.77
C GLY A 109 -17.95 2.97 2.93
N TYR A 110 -17.15 2.06 3.46
CA TYR A 110 -16.84 0.79 2.82
C TYR A 110 -18.01 -0.20 2.96
N PRO A 111 -18.26 -1.04 1.95
CA PRO A 111 -19.25 -2.13 2.08
C PRO A 111 -18.75 -3.16 3.10
N ARG A 112 -19.46 -3.27 4.22
CA ARG A 112 -19.06 -4.14 5.35
C ARG A 112 -19.20 -5.63 5.07
N ASP A 113 -19.99 -5.98 4.07
CA ASP A 113 -20.23 -7.35 3.60
C ASP A 113 -19.18 -7.83 2.60
N ALA A 114 -18.29 -6.95 2.13
CA ALA A 114 -17.21 -7.32 1.24
C ALA A 114 -16.23 -8.29 1.92
N ALA A 115 -15.90 -9.38 1.24
CA ALA A 115 -14.81 -10.25 1.67
C ALA A 115 -13.44 -9.57 1.47
N ALA A 116 -13.33 -8.75 0.42
CA ALA A 116 -12.17 -7.92 0.17
C ALA A 116 -12.54 -6.64 -0.59
N LEU A 117 -11.75 -5.58 -0.36
CA LEU A 117 -11.76 -4.34 -1.13
C LEU A 117 -10.42 -4.19 -1.85
N LEU A 118 -10.48 -3.73 -3.10
CA LEU A 118 -9.34 -3.25 -3.86
C LEU A 118 -9.51 -1.75 -4.09
N ILE A 119 -8.53 -0.97 -3.68
CA ILE A 119 -8.44 0.47 -3.95
C ILE A 119 -7.32 0.67 -4.97
N VAL A 120 -7.63 1.32 -6.08
CA VAL A 120 -6.64 1.66 -7.13
C VAL A 120 -6.70 3.15 -7.39
N GLU A 121 -5.53 3.78 -7.43
CA GLU A 121 -5.38 5.20 -7.72
C GLU A 121 -4.41 5.43 -8.87
N LEU A 122 -4.86 6.13 -9.88
CA LEU A 122 -4.02 6.70 -10.94
C LEU A 122 -3.73 8.15 -10.61
N GLU A 123 -2.51 8.57 -10.90
CA GLU A 123 -2.05 9.95 -10.69
C GLU A 123 -1.08 10.39 -11.79
N GLY A 124 -1.09 11.67 -12.14
CA GLY A 124 -0.20 12.22 -13.17
C GLY A 124 -0.80 13.38 -13.91
N GLU A 125 -0.41 13.52 -15.18
CA GLU A 125 -0.96 14.51 -16.09
C GLU A 125 -2.42 14.18 -16.43
N ARG A 126 -3.27 15.20 -16.48
CA ARG A 126 -4.73 15.05 -16.67
C ARG A 126 -5.10 14.19 -17.87
N ILE A 127 -4.51 14.47 -19.04
CA ILE A 127 -4.88 13.78 -20.28
C ILE A 127 -4.53 12.28 -20.18
N GLN A 128 -3.36 11.97 -19.65
CA GLN A 128 -2.92 10.59 -19.46
C GLN A 128 -3.82 9.85 -18.46
N VAL A 129 -4.04 10.46 -17.29
CA VAL A 129 -4.84 9.85 -16.21
C VAL A 129 -6.28 9.57 -16.68
N GLU A 130 -6.91 10.48 -17.42
CA GLU A 130 -8.28 10.27 -17.94
C GLU A 130 -8.33 9.11 -18.94
N ALA A 131 -7.34 8.99 -19.83
CA ALA A 131 -7.27 7.90 -20.81
C ALA A 131 -7.01 6.54 -20.11
N GLU A 132 -6.04 6.49 -19.20
CA GLU A 132 -5.71 5.28 -18.45
C GLU A 132 -6.83 4.86 -17.50
N PHE A 133 -7.59 5.81 -16.94
CA PHE A 133 -8.68 5.52 -16.03
C PHE A 133 -9.86 4.81 -16.70
N ALA A 134 -10.18 5.18 -17.94
CA ALA A 134 -11.20 4.47 -18.72
C ALA A 134 -10.78 3.00 -18.94
N HIS A 135 -9.52 2.76 -19.24
CA HIS A 135 -8.99 1.40 -19.37
C HIS A 135 -8.98 0.65 -18.03
N LEU A 136 -8.57 1.32 -16.93
CA LEU A 136 -8.61 0.74 -15.59
C LEU A 136 -10.00 0.25 -15.21
N LEU A 137 -11.04 1.05 -15.47
CA LEU A 137 -12.42 0.66 -15.16
C LEU A 137 -12.84 -0.61 -15.94
N GLN A 138 -12.47 -0.72 -17.21
CA GLN A 138 -12.76 -1.93 -17.99
C GLN A 138 -12.08 -3.18 -17.39
N VAL A 139 -10.81 -3.04 -16.97
CA VAL A 139 -10.06 -4.15 -16.34
C VAL A 139 -10.69 -4.53 -14.99
N ILE A 140 -11.05 -3.53 -14.17
CA ILE A 140 -11.69 -3.76 -12.87
C ILE A 140 -13.04 -4.45 -13.06
N GLU A 141 -13.90 -3.95 -13.96
CA GLU A 141 -15.21 -4.57 -14.23
C GLU A 141 -15.07 -6.01 -14.74
N ALA A 142 -14.11 -6.27 -15.61
CA ALA A 142 -13.83 -7.61 -16.13
C ALA A 142 -13.33 -8.60 -15.06
N SER A 143 -12.73 -8.10 -13.97
CA SER A 143 -12.25 -8.91 -12.84
C SER A 143 -13.36 -9.45 -11.92
N GLY A 144 -14.62 -9.03 -12.14
CA GLY A 144 -15.82 -9.57 -11.46
C GLY A 144 -16.07 -9.03 -10.04
N PRO A 145 -15.89 -7.74 -9.75
CA PRO A 145 -16.36 -7.15 -8.50
C PRO A 145 -17.91 -7.16 -8.46
N TYR A 146 -18.49 -7.19 -7.27
CA TYR A 146 -19.93 -7.04 -7.13
C TYR A 146 -20.36 -5.58 -6.94
N ASP A 147 -19.43 -4.71 -6.56
CA ASP A 147 -19.64 -3.26 -6.44
C ASP A 147 -18.38 -2.50 -6.86
N VAL A 148 -18.58 -1.43 -7.64
CA VAL A 148 -17.50 -0.55 -8.08
C VAL A 148 -17.89 0.90 -7.82
N ARG A 149 -17.06 1.61 -7.06
CA ARG A 149 -17.26 3.01 -6.72
C ARG A 149 -16.05 3.84 -7.16
N VAL A 150 -16.30 4.88 -7.94
CA VAL A 150 -15.31 5.91 -8.29
C VAL A 150 -15.44 7.07 -7.30
N ALA A 151 -14.33 7.55 -6.79
CA ALA A 151 -14.32 8.76 -5.96
C ALA A 151 -14.87 9.96 -6.75
N LYS A 152 -15.87 10.64 -6.17
CA LYS A 152 -16.60 11.72 -6.84
C LYS A 152 -15.79 13.02 -6.88
N ASP A 153 -15.03 13.26 -5.83
CA ASP A 153 -14.23 14.46 -5.61
C ASP A 153 -13.06 14.16 -4.64
N ASP A 154 -12.24 15.17 -4.38
CA ASP A 154 -11.10 15.07 -3.46
C ASP A 154 -11.51 14.73 -2.02
N ALA A 155 -12.69 15.14 -1.58
CA ALA A 155 -13.18 14.82 -0.24
C ALA A 155 -13.58 13.35 -0.13
N ASP A 156 -14.22 12.80 -1.15
CA ASP A 156 -14.56 11.37 -1.22
C ASP A 156 -13.28 10.52 -1.35
N ARG A 157 -12.34 10.94 -2.19
CA ARG A 157 -10.99 10.35 -2.28
C ARG A 157 -10.30 10.31 -0.91
N ALA A 158 -10.23 11.46 -0.24
CA ALA A 158 -9.61 11.56 1.08
C ALA A 158 -10.27 10.65 2.12
N ARG A 159 -11.60 10.47 2.06
CA ARG A 159 -12.35 9.58 2.94
C ARG A 159 -11.99 8.11 2.68
N ILE A 160 -11.92 7.69 1.41
CA ILE A 160 -11.48 6.34 1.03
C ILE A 160 -10.06 6.09 1.59
N TRP A 161 -9.11 6.96 1.33
CA TRP A 161 -7.75 6.80 1.81
C TRP A 161 -7.61 6.90 3.34
N LYS A 162 -8.45 7.70 4.00
CA LYS A 162 -8.49 7.76 5.47
C LYS A 162 -8.87 6.40 6.05
N GLY A 163 -9.86 5.71 5.47
CA GLY A 163 -10.24 4.36 5.88
C GLY A 163 -9.04 3.41 5.80
N ARG A 164 -8.36 3.36 4.64
CA ARG A 164 -7.19 2.50 4.45
C ARG A 164 -6.04 2.83 5.42
N LYS A 165 -5.69 4.09 5.57
CA LYS A 165 -4.62 4.53 6.48
C LYS A 165 -4.93 4.23 7.95
N SER A 166 -6.20 4.28 8.33
CA SER A 166 -6.64 4.00 9.70
C SER A 166 -6.72 2.50 10.01
N ALA A 167 -6.76 1.62 9.01
CA ALA A 167 -6.92 0.18 9.20
C ALA A 167 -5.86 -0.38 10.15
N PHE A 168 -4.59 0.04 9.99
CA PHE A 168 -3.49 -0.42 10.82
C PHE A 168 -3.71 -0.12 12.32
N SER A 169 -4.04 1.12 12.67
CA SER A 169 -4.32 1.49 14.07
C SER A 169 -5.66 0.96 14.56
N ALA A 170 -6.62 0.77 13.65
CA ALA A 170 -7.95 0.26 13.98
C ALA A 170 -7.94 -1.22 14.40
N VAL A 171 -6.98 -2.02 13.90
CA VAL A 171 -6.79 -3.43 14.29
C VAL A 171 -6.55 -3.57 15.79
N GLY A 172 -5.92 -2.61 16.45
CA GLY A 172 -5.77 -2.58 17.91
C GLY A 172 -7.09 -2.61 18.69
N ARG A 173 -8.23 -2.35 18.03
CA ARG A 173 -9.58 -2.51 18.63
C ARG A 173 -10.08 -3.95 18.58
N LEU A 174 -9.52 -4.78 17.68
CA LEU A 174 -9.86 -6.19 17.56
C LEU A 174 -9.05 -7.04 18.54
N SER A 175 -7.79 -6.67 18.74
CA SER A 175 -6.90 -7.33 19.71
C SER A 175 -5.94 -6.30 20.31
N PRO A 176 -5.73 -6.28 21.64
CA PRO A 176 -4.78 -5.37 22.28
C PRO A 176 -3.34 -5.67 21.86
N ASP A 177 -3.05 -6.91 21.54
CA ASP A 177 -1.74 -7.38 21.08
C ASP A 177 -1.84 -7.91 19.65
N TYR A 178 -0.93 -7.47 18.78
CA TYR A 178 -0.82 -7.97 17.42
C TYR A 178 0.64 -7.89 16.93
N ILE A 179 0.98 -8.79 16.03
CA ILE A 179 2.30 -8.83 15.41
C ILE A 179 2.15 -8.43 13.93
N VAL A 180 2.91 -7.42 13.52
CA VAL A 180 3.00 -7.00 12.12
C VAL A 180 4.07 -7.82 11.42
N GLN A 181 3.73 -8.40 10.28
CA GLN A 181 4.69 -9.09 9.43
C GLN A 181 4.56 -8.58 8.00
N ASP A 182 5.69 -8.26 7.39
CA ASP A 182 5.79 -7.90 5.98
C ASP A 182 6.28 -9.10 5.17
N GLY A 183 5.65 -9.33 4.03
CA GLY A 183 6.03 -10.37 3.10
C GLY A 183 5.98 -9.87 1.67
N VAL A 184 6.86 -10.38 0.82
CA VAL A 184 6.90 -10.06 -0.61
C VAL A 184 6.62 -11.31 -1.41
N VAL A 185 5.68 -11.23 -2.33
CA VAL A 185 5.33 -12.31 -3.25
C VAL A 185 5.30 -11.78 -4.70
N PRO A 186 5.57 -12.62 -5.70
CA PRO A 186 5.34 -12.26 -7.09
C PRO A 186 3.88 -11.83 -7.29
N ARG A 187 3.64 -10.71 -7.98
CA ARG A 187 2.30 -10.15 -8.20
C ARG A 187 1.32 -11.16 -8.81
N SER A 188 1.80 -12.01 -9.73
CA SER A 188 1.02 -13.09 -10.34
C SER A 188 0.59 -14.20 -9.37
N ARG A 189 1.16 -14.25 -8.17
CA ARG A 189 0.83 -15.22 -7.12
C ARG A 189 0.15 -14.60 -5.91
N LEU A 190 -0.22 -13.33 -6.00
CA LEU A 190 -0.81 -12.60 -4.87
C LEU A 190 -2.12 -13.25 -4.40
N GLY A 191 -3.03 -13.59 -5.31
CA GLY A 191 -4.29 -14.25 -4.97
C GLY A 191 -4.08 -15.60 -4.25
N GLU A 192 -3.14 -16.43 -4.74
CA GLU A 192 -2.77 -17.70 -4.10
C GLU A 192 -2.18 -17.49 -2.70
N ALA A 193 -1.29 -16.51 -2.55
CA ALA A 193 -0.68 -16.17 -1.27
C ALA A 193 -1.73 -15.72 -0.24
N LEU A 194 -2.63 -14.82 -0.63
CA LEU A 194 -3.71 -14.32 0.21
C LEU A 194 -4.66 -15.45 0.64
N ALA A 195 -5.05 -16.33 -0.29
CA ALA A 195 -5.88 -17.49 0.03
C ALA A 195 -5.17 -18.47 0.98
N THR A 196 -3.84 -18.59 0.89
CA THR A 196 -3.05 -19.44 1.78
C THR A 196 -2.97 -18.84 3.18
N ILE A 197 -2.73 -17.54 3.30
CA ILE A 197 -2.73 -16.82 4.57
C ILE A 197 -4.10 -16.96 5.25
N GLU A 198 -5.19 -16.76 4.52
CA GLU A 198 -6.55 -16.92 5.06
C GLU A 198 -6.81 -18.33 5.58
N ARG A 199 -6.43 -19.37 4.84
CA ARG A 199 -6.56 -20.78 5.30
C ARG A 199 -5.72 -21.07 6.55
N SER A 200 -4.48 -20.60 6.56
CA SER A 200 -3.57 -20.77 7.70
C SER A 200 -4.09 -20.10 8.95
N ALA A 201 -4.59 -18.87 8.81
CA ALA A 201 -5.18 -18.14 9.90
C ALA A 201 -6.42 -18.85 10.49
N ARG A 202 -7.31 -19.34 9.62
CA ARG A 202 -8.49 -20.14 10.08
C ARG A 202 -8.09 -21.40 10.84
N SER A 203 -7.01 -22.06 10.43
CA SER A 203 -6.52 -23.27 11.14
C SER A 203 -5.94 -22.95 12.52
N MET A 204 -5.35 -21.77 12.70
CA MET A 204 -4.80 -21.33 14.00
C MET A 204 -5.87 -20.76 14.94
N VAL A 205 -6.92 -20.16 14.42
CA VAL A 205 -8.05 -19.64 15.21
C VAL A 205 -8.83 -20.76 15.91
N CYS A 206 -8.81 -21.99 15.40
CA CYS A 206 -9.31 -23.15 16.13
C CYS A 206 -8.55 -23.43 17.43
N ALA A 207 -7.36 -22.87 17.61
CA ALA A 207 -6.53 -23.03 18.82
C ALA A 207 -6.50 -21.79 19.74
N SER A 208 -6.94 -20.59 19.26
CA SER A 208 -7.02 -19.36 20.09
C SER A 208 -7.81 -18.24 19.37
N PRO A 209 -8.85 -17.69 19.98
CA PRO A 209 -9.74 -16.71 19.34
C PRO A 209 -9.16 -15.29 19.22
N THR A 210 -7.87 -15.07 19.43
CA THR A 210 -7.30 -13.72 19.63
C THR A 210 -6.20 -13.31 18.65
N SER A 211 -5.90 -14.08 17.60
CA SER A 211 -4.80 -13.70 16.71
C SER A 211 -5.18 -13.77 15.23
N PHE A 212 -5.80 -12.71 14.73
CA PHE A 212 -5.98 -12.54 13.31
C PHE A 212 -5.51 -11.16 12.87
N MET A 213 -4.57 -11.11 11.95
CA MET A 213 -4.17 -9.87 11.30
C MET A 213 -4.81 -9.77 9.92
N PRO A 214 -5.46 -8.64 9.60
CA PRO A 214 -5.89 -8.40 8.25
C PRO A 214 -4.68 -8.38 7.32
N ALA A 215 -4.73 -9.21 6.30
CA ALA A 215 -3.72 -9.15 5.25
C ALA A 215 -3.91 -7.84 4.47
N THR A 216 -2.98 -6.93 4.59
CA THR A 216 -2.90 -5.77 3.72
C THR A 216 -1.76 -5.98 2.76
N ALA A 217 -2.05 -6.06 1.46
CA ALA A 217 -1.02 -6.09 0.45
C ALA A 217 -0.89 -4.70 -0.15
N THR A 218 0.28 -4.11 -0.02
CA THR A 218 0.60 -2.82 -0.63
C THR A 218 1.39 -3.07 -1.90
N CYS A 219 0.88 -2.60 -3.02
CA CYS A 219 1.62 -2.58 -4.28
C CYS A 219 1.98 -1.12 -4.55
N THR A 220 3.17 -0.70 -4.15
CA THR A 220 3.73 0.62 -4.44
C THR A 220 4.71 0.54 -5.62
N ARG A 221 4.78 1.61 -6.35
CA ARG A 221 5.63 1.84 -7.52
C ARG A 221 7.11 1.84 -7.15
#